data_fa752c88b2e80cc04f1d170d79bf098c
#
_entry.id   fa752c88b2e80cc04f1d170d79bf098c
#
_cell.length_a   1.000
_cell.length_b   1.000
_cell.length_c   1.000
_cell.angle_alpha   90.00
_cell.angle_beta   90.00
_cell.angle_gamma   90.00
#
_symmetry.space_group_name_H-M   'P 1'
#
loop_
_entity.id
_entity.type
_entity.pdbx_description
1 polymer ?
#
loop_
_entity_poly.entity_id
_entity_poly.type
_entity_poly.pdbx_seq_one_letter_code
_entity_poly.pdbx_strand_id
1 'polypeptide(L)'
;LTSLMLAFSFTNLPLLVKKVRLPICLGGATVSLFLLLLACWVYTGGIWVLGGLAITAVSLLLPWGVWAIWRFYSLHVPPLSMALFSVWLFALLSVIWAFTGGDWLWMMGFPIAGYFLLFAWAGFAVCYWLPVNGWLKAGLVALLVTFIIPLGNCLSNWMMPDQKVPYLTDYFAFDRILTHESINGFSWINVLVFAVMLLVSAALLAAGVVLEIRRRRA
;
A
#
# COMPACT_ATOMS: atom_id res chain seq x y z
N LEU A 1 -27.86 -1.91 -5.36
CA LEU A 1 -27.70 -1.55 -3.94
C LEU A 1 -26.47 -0.67 -3.73
N THR A 2 -25.30 -0.97 -4.32
CA THR A 2 -24.10 -0.13 -4.26
C THR A 2 -24.30 1.25 -4.87
N SER A 3 -25.02 1.35 -6.00
CA SER A 3 -25.36 2.63 -6.65
C SER A 3 -26.29 3.48 -5.79
N LEU A 4 -27.25 2.85 -5.09
CA LEU A 4 -28.16 3.51 -4.15
C LEU A 4 -27.41 4.03 -2.92
N MET A 5 -26.44 3.27 -2.40
CA MET A 5 -25.60 3.67 -1.27
C MET A 5 -24.65 4.81 -1.63
N LEU A 6 -24.08 4.79 -2.84
CA LEU A 6 -23.29 5.90 -3.37
C LEU A 6 -24.17 7.17 -3.56
N ALA A 7 -25.35 7.03 -4.16
CA ALA A 7 -26.29 8.13 -4.32
C ALA A 7 -26.71 8.72 -2.97
N PHE A 8 -26.98 7.88 -1.96
CA PHE A 8 -27.31 8.31 -0.60
C PHE A 8 -26.18 9.06 0.08
N SER A 9 -24.92 8.69 -0.17
CA SER A 9 -23.76 9.38 0.40
C SER A 9 -23.49 10.76 -0.22
N PHE A 10 -23.99 11.00 -1.44
CA PHE A 10 -23.85 12.28 -2.16
C PHE A 10 -25.05 13.21 -2.01
N THR A 11 -26.21 12.73 -1.52
CA THR A 11 -27.35 13.59 -1.28
C THR A 11 -27.11 14.56 -0.11
N ASN A 12 -27.59 15.80 -0.26
CA ASN A 12 -27.49 16.87 0.75
C ASN A 12 -28.38 16.61 1.97
N LEU A 13 -28.18 15.51 2.67
CA LEU A 13 -28.81 15.27 3.96
C LEU A 13 -28.29 16.25 5.02
N PRO A 14 -29.16 16.71 5.93
CA PRO A 14 -28.83 17.76 6.90
C PRO A 14 -27.63 17.42 7.78
N LEU A 15 -26.98 18.46 8.30
CA LEU A 15 -25.71 18.45 9.05
C LEU A 15 -25.57 17.37 10.14
N LEU A 16 -26.66 16.87 10.70
CA LEU A 16 -26.68 15.75 11.66
C LEU A 16 -26.09 14.46 11.08
N VAL A 17 -26.21 14.24 9.78
CA VAL A 17 -25.77 13.04 9.10
C VAL A 17 -24.26 13.06 8.78
N LYS A 18 -23.61 14.22 8.83
CA LYS A 18 -22.17 14.35 8.49
C LYS A 18 -21.28 13.46 9.37
N LYS A 19 -21.56 13.34 10.67
CA LYS A 19 -20.82 12.48 11.61
C LYS A 19 -21.13 10.98 11.44
N VAL A 20 -22.26 10.65 10.84
CA VAL A 20 -22.76 9.27 10.73
C VAL A 20 -22.63 8.73 9.30
N ARG A 21 -22.25 9.57 8.32
CA ARG A 21 -22.14 9.17 6.91
C ARG A 21 -21.15 8.02 6.68
N LEU A 22 -19.97 8.10 7.26
CA LEU A 22 -18.93 7.08 7.05
C LEU A 22 -19.36 5.70 7.57
N PRO A 23 -19.83 5.54 8.84
CA PRO A 23 -20.28 4.23 9.32
C PRO A 23 -21.53 3.71 8.60
N ILE A 24 -22.44 4.58 8.13
CA ILE A 24 -23.59 4.16 7.33
C ILE A 24 -23.12 3.62 5.97
N CYS A 25 -22.19 4.31 5.29
CA CYS A 25 -21.63 3.83 4.02
C CYS A 25 -20.85 2.52 4.20
N LEU A 26 -20.01 2.43 5.24
CA LEU A 26 -19.29 1.20 5.56
C LEU A 26 -20.25 0.05 5.90
N GLY A 27 -21.27 0.33 6.71
CA GLY A 27 -22.30 -0.66 7.06
C GLY A 27 -23.08 -1.14 5.84
N GLY A 28 -23.52 -0.22 5.00
CA GLY A 28 -24.20 -0.54 3.74
C GLY A 28 -23.33 -1.35 2.78
N ALA A 29 -22.07 -0.98 2.61
CA ALA A 29 -21.12 -1.74 1.80
C ALA A 29 -20.88 -3.15 2.37
N THR A 30 -20.74 -3.27 3.70
CA THR A 30 -20.59 -4.55 4.40
C THR A 30 -21.78 -5.45 4.14
N VAL A 31 -23.00 -4.96 4.39
CA VAL A 31 -24.23 -5.73 4.18
C VAL A 31 -24.38 -6.13 2.70
N SER A 32 -24.10 -5.21 1.76
CA SER A 32 -24.19 -5.50 0.32
C SER A 32 -23.22 -6.61 -0.11
N LEU A 33 -21.99 -6.60 0.39
CA LEU A 33 -21.00 -7.63 0.08
C LEU A 33 -21.41 -8.99 0.65
N PHE A 34 -21.88 -9.03 1.90
CA PHE A 34 -22.35 -10.29 2.49
C PHE A 34 -23.58 -10.84 1.79
N LEU A 35 -24.54 -10.00 1.40
CA LEU A 35 -25.71 -10.43 0.64
C LEU A 35 -25.33 -10.95 -0.74
N LEU A 36 -24.37 -10.31 -1.41
CA LEU A 36 -23.86 -10.77 -2.70
C LEU A 36 -23.20 -12.15 -2.57
N LEU A 37 -22.36 -12.35 -1.56
CA LEU A 37 -21.69 -13.62 -1.31
C LEU A 37 -22.70 -14.72 -0.91
N LEU A 38 -23.72 -14.38 -0.11
CA LEU A 38 -24.80 -15.28 0.24
C LEU A 38 -25.59 -15.71 -1.00
N ALA A 39 -25.93 -14.77 -1.88
CA ALA A 39 -26.59 -15.07 -3.16
C ALA A 39 -25.72 -15.98 -4.03
N CYS A 40 -24.42 -15.71 -4.13
CA CYS A 40 -23.49 -16.58 -4.84
C CYS A 40 -23.46 -18.00 -4.23
N TRP A 41 -23.48 -18.11 -2.91
CA TRP A 41 -23.49 -19.39 -2.23
C TRP A 41 -24.76 -20.21 -2.53
N VAL A 42 -25.92 -19.58 -2.43
CA VAL A 42 -27.20 -20.22 -2.75
C VAL A 42 -27.25 -20.69 -4.21
N TYR A 43 -26.63 -19.90 -5.12
CA TYR A 43 -26.64 -20.22 -6.56
C TYR A 43 -25.62 -21.30 -6.96
N THR A 44 -24.42 -21.29 -6.36
CA THR A 44 -23.34 -22.19 -6.79
C THR A 44 -23.11 -23.38 -5.86
N GLY A 45 -23.57 -23.31 -4.60
CA GLY A 45 -23.39 -24.38 -3.59
C GLY A 45 -21.93 -24.68 -3.23
N GLY A 46 -20.97 -23.85 -3.70
CA GLY A 46 -19.55 -24.14 -3.62
C GLY A 46 -18.89 -23.75 -2.29
N ILE A 47 -18.01 -24.62 -1.78
CA ILE A 47 -17.21 -24.38 -0.56
C ILE A 47 -16.32 -23.15 -0.68
N TRP A 48 -15.90 -22.76 -1.90
CA TRP A 48 -15.08 -21.56 -2.16
C TRP A 48 -15.71 -20.26 -1.60
N VAL A 49 -17.03 -20.22 -1.45
CA VAL A 49 -17.71 -19.05 -0.90
C VAL A 49 -17.37 -18.83 0.58
N LEU A 50 -17.09 -19.88 1.34
CA LEU A 50 -16.62 -19.76 2.72
C LEU A 50 -15.27 -19.03 2.78
N GLY A 51 -14.35 -19.34 1.87
CA GLY A 51 -13.09 -18.60 1.72
C GLY A 51 -13.34 -17.12 1.35
N GLY A 52 -14.23 -16.87 0.40
CA GLY A 52 -14.65 -15.53 0.02
C GLY A 52 -15.25 -14.73 1.17
N LEU A 53 -16.10 -15.36 1.98
CA LEU A 53 -16.69 -14.74 3.18
C LEU A 53 -15.63 -14.41 4.22
N ALA A 54 -14.68 -15.32 4.50
CA ALA A 54 -13.61 -15.11 5.46
C ALA A 54 -12.68 -13.96 5.01
N ILE A 55 -12.27 -13.96 3.74
CA ILE A 55 -11.43 -12.91 3.16
C ILE A 55 -12.16 -11.56 3.22
N THR A 56 -13.46 -11.53 2.88
CA THR A 56 -14.27 -10.31 2.93
C THR A 56 -14.41 -9.80 4.36
N ALA A 57 -14.67 -10.68 5.33
CA ALA A 57 -14.77 -10.31 6.74
C ALA A 57 -13.46 -9.68 7.24
N VAL A 58 -12.31 -10.31 6.97
CA VAL A 58 -11.01 -9.76 7.36
C VAL A 58 -10.72 -8.45 6.63
N SER A 59 -11.06 -8.33 5.34
CA SER A 59 -10.87 -7.09 4.59
C SER A 59 -11.66 -5.92 5.16
N LEU A 60 -12.84 -6.18 5.70
CA LEU A 60 -13.68 -5.16 6.34
C LEU A 60 -13.20 -4.75 7.74
N LEU A 61 -12.37 -5.55 8.40
CA LEU A 61 -11.79 -5.17 9.70
C LEU A 61 -10.89 -3.93 9.58
N LEU A 62 -10.21 -3.72 8.46
CA LEU A 62 -9.36 -2.54 8.28
C LEU A 62 -10.15 -1.22 8.29
N PRO A 63 -11.15 -0.99 7.41
CA PRO A 63 -11.87 0.27 7.39
C PRO A 63 -12.67 0.50 8.69
N TRP A 64 -13.27 -0.56 9.27
CA TRP A 64 -13.95 -0.48 10.55
C TRP A 64 -13.00 -0.20 11.70
N GLY A 65 -11.83 -0.82 11.72
CA GLY A 65 -10.79 -0.61 12.73
C GLY A 65 -10.23 0.80 12.66
N VAL A 66 -9.91 1.32 11.47
CA VAL A 66 -9.45 2.71 11.29
C VAL A 66 -10.53 3.71 11.74
N TRP A 67 -11.81 3.45 11.40
CA TRP A 67 -12.91 4.28 11.87
C TRP A 67 -13.03 4.26 13.41
N ALA A 68 -12.91 3.08 14.04
CA ALA A 68 -12.97 2.94 15.48
C ALA A 68 -11.79 3.67 16.15
N ILE A 69 -10.56 3.52 15.64
CA ILE A 69 -9.39 4.24 16.13
C ILE A 69 -9.65 5.76 16.05
N TRP A 70 -10.10 6.25 14.90
CA TRP A 70 -10.40 7.67 14.71
C TRP A 70 -11.51 8.17 15.65
N ARG A 71 -12.48 7.31 15.99
CA ARG A 71 -13.61 7.67 16.85
C ARG A 71 -13.23 7.71 18.33
N PHE A 72 -12.36 6.79 18.78
CA PHE A 72 -12.06 6.57 20.21
C PHE A 72 -10.68 7.09 20.63
N TYR A 73 -9.71 7.20 19.71
CA TYR A 73 -8.33 7.56 19.98
C TYR A 73 -7.89 8.78 19.17
N SER A 74 -8.23 9.99 19.64
CA SER A 74 -7.95 11.23 18.91
C SER A 74 -6.47 11.60 18.79
N LEU A 75 -5.62 11.20 19.76
CA LEU A 75 -4.22 11.64 19.85
C LEU A 75 -3.23 10.82 19.00
N HIS A 76 -3.48 9.53 18.79
CA HIS A 76 -2.52 8.60 18.17
C HIS A 76 -3.11 7.87 16.96
N VAL A 77 -4.05 8.49 16.26
CA VAL A 77 -4.73 7.88 15.12
C VAL A 77 -3.76 7.40 14.03
N PRO A 78 -2.76 8.19 13.55
CA PRO A 78 -1.92 7.74 12.47
C PRO A 78 -1.06 6.51 12.81
N PRO A 79 -0.29 6.47 13.92
CA PRO A 79 0.53 5.30 14.24
C PRO A 79 -0.30 4.06 14.56
N LEU A 80 -1.45 4.22 15.23
CA LEU A 80 -2.36 3.10 15.51
C LEU A 80 -2.97 2.54 14.22
N SER A 81 -3.36 3.40 13.28
CA SER A 81 -3.87 2.96 11.97
C SER A 81 -2.82 2.22 11.16
N MET A 82 -1.57 2.64 11.22
CA MET A 82 -0.45 1.97 10.56
C MET A 82 -0.15 0.61 11.19
N ALA A 83 -0.19 0.52 12.54
CA ALA A 83 -0.05 -0.74 13.26
C ALA A 83 -1.20 -1.71 12.93
N LEU A 84 -2.45 -1.21 12.93
CA LEU A 84 -3.62 -1.99 12.52
C LEU A 84 -3.47 -2.52 11.09
N PHE A 85 -3.02 -1.68 10.15
CA PHE A 85 -2.77 -2.08 8.77
C PHE A 85 -1.74 -3.22 8.70
N SER A 86 -0.67 -3.14 9.49
CA SER A 86 0.36 -4.18 9.51
C SER A 86 -0.19 -5.52 9.99
N VAL A 87 -0.92 -5.53 11.12
CA VAL A 87 -1.54 -6.74 11.65
C VAL A 87 -2.59 -7.29 10.69
N TRP A 88 -3.41 -6.42 10.12
CA TRP A 88 -4.44 -6.78 9.15
C TRP A 88 -3.86 -7.45 7.90
N LEU A 89 -2.75 -6.93 7.36
CA LEU A 89 -2.11 -7.49 6.16
C LEU A 89 -1.66 -8.94 6.41
N PHE A 90 -1.01 -9.20 7.54
CA PHE A 90 -0.59 -10.56 7.89
C PHE A 90 -1.78 -11.48 8.18
N ALA A 91 -2.83 -10.97 8.85
CA ALA A 91 -4.05 -11.73 9.09
C ALA A 91 -4.74 -12.11 7.77
N LEU A 92 -4.83 -11.16 6.82
CA LEU A 92 -5.41 -11.42 5.50
C LEU A 92 -4.64 -12.50 4.74
N LEU A 93 -3.30 -12.41 4.70
CA LEU A 93 -2.46 -13.43 4.07
C LEU A 93 -2.63 -14.80 4.73
N SER A 94 -2.72 -14.85 6.06
CA SER A 94 -2.92 -16.09 6.80
C SER A 94 -4.28 -16.72 6.50
N VAL A 95 -5.33 -15.91 6.35
CA VAL A 95 -6.66 -16.40 5.95
C VAL A 95 -6.64 -16.95 4.52
N ILE A 96 -6.02 -16.24 3.58
CA ILE A 96 -5.87 -16.73 2.20
C ILE A 96 -5.13 -18.06 2.20
N TRP A 97 -4.04 -18.16 2.95
CA TRP A 97 -3.25 -19.39 3.06
C TRP A 97 -4.06 -20.56 3.64
N ALA A 98 -4.89 -20.33 4.65
CA ALA A 98 -5.74 -21.37 5.24
C ALA A 98 -6.70 -22.02 4.21
N PHE A 99 -7.09 -21.30 3.16
CA PHE A 99 -7.94 -21.82 2.08
C PHE A 99 -7.16 -22.35 0.87
N THR A 100 -5.98 -21.81 0.59
CA THR A 100 -5.17 -22.19 -0.58
C THR A 100 -4.15 -23.28 -0.26
N GLY A 101 -3.68 -23.34 0.99
CA GLY A 101 -2.62 -24.29 1.42
C GLY A 101 -1.26 -23.96 0.79
N GLY A 102 -0.32 -24.89 0.94
CA GLY A 102 1.01 -24.81 0.35
C GLY A 102 2.02 -23.96 1.14
N ASP A 103 3.26 -23.93 0.67
CA ASP A 103 4.37 -23.26 1.36
C ASP A 103 4.60 -21.81 0.91
N TRP A 104 3.78 -21.33 -0.04
CA TRP A 104 3.94 -20.00 -0.65
C TRP A 104 3.88 -18.84 0.36
N LEU A 105 3.14 -19.00 1.46
CA LEU A 105 3.01 -17.97 2.48
C LEU A 105 4.35 -17.68 3.16
N TRP A 106 5.07 -18.76 3.54
CA TRP A 106 6.34 -18.64 4.21
C TRP A 106 7.48 -18.27 3.26
N MET A 107 7.46 -18.83 2.05
CA MET A 107 8.50 -18.59 1.06
C MET A 107 8.41 -17.22 0.40
N MET A 108 7.19 -16.74 0.11
CA MET A 108 6.97 -15.49 -0.64
C MET A 108 6.06 -14.50 0.07
N GLY A 109 4.93 -14.95 0.59
CA GLY A 109 3.88 -14.09 1.12
C GLY A 109 4.36 -13.17 2.25
N PHE A 110 4.92 -13.74 3.30
CA PHE A 110 5.43 -12.97 4.44
C PHE A 110 6.68 -12.14 4.11
N PRO A 111 7.69 -12.64 3.40
CA PRO A 111 8.83 -11.82 3.02
C PRO A 111 8.43 -10.60 2.16
N ILE A 112 7.58 -10.81 1.17
CA ILE A 112 7.10 -9.71 0.30
C ILE A 112 6.25 -8.71 1.09
N ALA A 113 5.32 -9.19 1.91
CA ALA A 113 4.50 -8.32 2.75
C ALA A 113 5.35 -7.54 3.76
N GLY A 114 6.31 -8.20 4.41
CA GLY A 114 7.27 -7.57 5.32
C GLY A 114 8.11 -6.50 4.63
N TYR A 115 8.57 -6.79 3.42
CA TYR A 115 9.30 -5.84 2.59
C TYR A 115 8.48 -4.56 2.32
N PHE A 116 7.25 -4.70 1.81
CA PHE A 116 6.39 -3.55 1.57
C PHE A 116 6.02 -2.79 2.85
N LEU A 117 5.78 -3.51 3.95
CA LEU A 117 5.54 -2.89 5.25
C LEU A 117 6.74 -2.08 5.74
N LEU A 118 7.97 -2.56 5.53
CA LEU A 118 9.18 -1.83 5.89
C LEU A 118 9.23 -0.47 5.18
N PHE A 119 8.97 -0.44 3.87
CA PHE A 119 8.91 0.82 3.10
C PHE A 119 7.74 1.71 3.55
N ALA A 120 6.58 1.12 3.81
CA ALA A 120 5.41 1.86 4.31
C ALA A 120 5.70 2.49 5.68
N TRP A 121 6.33 1.77 6.61
CA TRP A 121 6.75 2.30 7.90
C TRP A 121 7.85 3.35 7.77
N ALA A 122 8.82 3.17 6.88
CA ALA A 122 9.85 4.17 6.60
C ALA A 122 9.23 5.47 6.06
N GLY A 123 8.35 5.38 5.08
CA GLY A 123 7.61 6.53 4.55
C GLY A 123 6.74 7.21 5.60
N PHE A 124 6.04 6.41 6.42
CA PHE A 124 5.26 6.90 7.55
C PHE A 124 6.14 7.65 8.56
N ALA A 125 7.29 7.08 8.93
CA ALA A 125 8.25 7.69 9.84
C ALA A 125 8.74 9.06 9.33
N VAL A 126 9.08 9.14 8.05
CA VAL A 126 9.46 10.40 7.40
C VAL A 126 8.35 11.44 7.46
N CYS A 127 7.10 11.03 7.13
CA CYS A 127 5.98 11.95 7.11
C CYS A 127 5.55 12.42 8.50
N TYR A 128 5.54 11.51 9.47
CA TYR A 128 4.94 11.76 10.78
C TYR A 128 5.94 12.26 11.83
N TRP A 129 7.12 11.64 11.91
CA TRP A 129 8.08 11.94 12.98
C TRP A 129 9.15 12.96 12.59
N LEU A 130 9.47 13.12 11.30
CA LEU A 130 10.54 14.03 10.90
C LEU A 130 10.06 15.50 10.98
N PRO A 131 10.68 16.36 11.81
CA PRO A 131 10.28 17.77 11.95
C PRO A 131 10.94 18.65 10.87
N VAL A 132 10.80 18.28 9.59
CA VAL A 132 11.37 19.01 8.44
C VAL A 132 10.27 19.54 7.54
N ASN A 133 10.63 20.43 6.59
CA ASN A 133 9.67 21.00 5.65
C ASN A 133 9.07 19.94 4.70
N GLY A 134 7.90 20.25 4.12
CA GLY A 134 7.15 19.32 3.25
C GLY A 134 7.91 18.88 2.00
N TRP A 135 8.74 19.75 1.43
CA TRP A 135 9.57 19.44 0.25
C TRP A 135 10.64 18.39 0.55
N LEU A 136 11.28 18.50 1.72
CA LEU A 136 12.27 17.52 2.15
C LEU A 136 11.60 16.15 2.44
N LYS A 137 10.42 16.15 3.07
CA LYS A 137 9.62 14.92 3.26
C LYS A 137 9.26 14.29 1.93
N ALA A 138 8.76 15.09 0.97
CA ALA A 138 8.40 14.61 -0.35
C ALA A 138 9.62 14.01 -1.09
N GLY A 139 10.77 14.65 -1.01
CA GLY A 139 12.01 14.14 -1.60
C GLY A 139 12.47 12.82 -0.99
N LEU A 140 12.40 12.68 0.34
CA LEU A 140 12.74 11.43 1.04
C LEU A 140 11.76 10.30 0.68
N VAL A 141 10.46 10.58 0.64
CA VAL A 141 9.45 9.58 0.25
C VAL A 141 9.62 9.20 -1.22
N ALA A 142 9.86 10.15 -2.12
CA ALA A 142 10.14 9.87 -3.52
C ALA A 142 11.38 8.99 -3.68
N LEU A 143 12.43 9.24 -2.91
CA LEU A 143 13.64 8.41 -2.90
C LEU A 143 13.32 6.97 -2.43
N LEU A 144 12.56 6.80 -1.34
CA LEU A 144 12.11 5.49 -0.89
C LEU A 144 11.34 4.76 -1.98
N VAL A 145 10.38 5.43 -2.62
CA VAL A 145 9.58 4.86 -3.72
C VAL A 145 10.44 4.45 -4.90
N THR A 146 11.46 5.25 -5.25
CA THR A 146 12.40 4.95 -6.34
C THR A 146 13.12 3.62 -6.10
N PHE A 147 13.46 3.29 -4.87
CA PHE A 147 14.19 2.08 -4.52
C PHE A 147 13.29 0.85 -4.24
N ILE A 148 11.96 1.01 -4.18
CA ILE A 148 11.06 -0.14 -3.93
C ILE A 148 11.26 -1.25 -4.96
N ILE A 149 11.25 -0.94 -6.27
CA ILE A 149 11.37 -1.98 -7.31
C ILE A 149 12.78 -2.58 -7.35
N PRO A 150 13.88 -1.79 -7.42
CA PRO A 150 15.23 -2.34 -7.45
C PRO A 150 15.57 -3.25 -6.26
N LEU A 151 15.21 -2.83 -5.05
CA LEU A 151 15.45 -3.64 -3.86
C LEU A 151 14.49 -4.83 -3.76
N GLY A 152 13.26 -4.70 -4.26
CA GLY A 152 12.31 -5.81 -4.40
C GLY A 152 12.83 -6.89 -5.33
N ASN A 153 13.49 -6.52 -6.41
CA ASN A 153 14.16 -7.46 -7.31
C ASN A 153 15.31 -8.20 -6.63
N CYS A 154 16.09 -7.51 -5.77
CA CYS A 154 17.11 -8.18 -4.97
C CYS A 154 16.51 -9.23 -4.03
N LEU A 155 15.37 -8.92 -3.39
CA LEU A 155 14.64 -9.86 -2.56
C LEU A 155 14.13 -11.05 -3.40
N SER A 156 13.58 -10.80 -4.58
CA SER A 156 13.09 -11.84 -5.50
C SER A 156 14.21 -12.77 -5.95
N ASN A 157 15.39 -12.24 -6.29
CA ASN A 157 16.55 -13.04 -6.65
C ASN A 157 17.05 -13.92 -5.49
N TRP A 158 16.95 -13.43 -4.25
CA TRP A 158 17.29 -14.20 -3.06
C TRP A 158 16.30 -15.34 -2.79
N MET A 159 14.99 -15.09 -3.04
CA MET A 159 13.93 -16.07 -2.80
C MET A 159 13.80 -17.09 -3.93
N MET A 160 14.09 -16.68 -5.16
CA MET A 160 13.95 -17.49 -6.36
C MET A 160 15.21 -17.36 -7.24
N PRO A 161 16.32 -18.05 -6.86
CA PRO A 161 17.59 -17.90 -7.55
C PRO A 161 17.57 -18.35 -9.03
N ASP A 162 16.61 -19.21 -9.39
CA ASP A 162 16.43 -19.69 -10.76
C ASP A 162 15.77 -18.66 -11.70
N GLN A 163 15.14 -17.64 -11.15
CA GLN A 163 14.53 -16.54 -11.92
C GLN A 163 15.56 -15.42 -12.10
N LYS A 164 15.92 -15.17 -13.36
CA LYS A 164 16.81 -14.06 -13.72
C LYS A 164 16.03 -12.73 -13.65
N VAL A 165 15.95 -12.15 -12.47
CA VAL A 165 15.40 -10.80 -12.27
C VAL A 165 16.56 -9.79 -12.29
N PRO A 166 16.37 -8.56 -12.80
CA PRO A 166 17.40 -7.54 -12.85
C PRO A 166 18.02 -7.26 -11.47
N TYR A 167 19.33 -7.20 -11.42
CA TYR A 167 20.05 -6.79 -10.20
C TYR A 167 19.98 -5.28 -9.99
N LEU A 168 20.25 -4.82 -8.78
CA LEU A 168 20.30 -3.39 -8.45
C LEU A 168 21.28 -2.64 -9.36
N THR A 169 22.41 -3.25 -9.72
CA THR A 169 23.41 -2.69 -10.62
C THR A 169 22.88 -2.39 -12.02
N ASP A 170 21.91 -3.17 -12.50
CA ASP A 170 21.31 -2.98 -13.81
C ASP A 170 20.52 -1.68 -13.93
N TYR A 171 19.99 -1.17 -12.82
CA TYR A 171 19.29 0.10 -12.78
C TYR A 171 20.23 1.32 -12.90
N PHE A 172 21.52 1.15 -12.61
CA PHE A 172 22.53 2.19 -12.75
C PHE A 172 23.30 2.13 -14.08
N ALA A 173 22.96 1.20 -14.97
CA ALA A 173 23.54 1.08 -16.30
C ALA A 173 22.92 2.11 -17.26
N PHE A 174 23.18 3.40 -17.04
CA PHE A 174 22.59 4.52 -17.79
C PHE A 174 23.03 4.58 -19.26
N ASP A 175 24.12 3.92 -19.64
CA ASP A 175 24.57 3.70 -21.01
C ASP A 175 23.51 3.00 -21.87
N ARG A 176 22.73 2.11 -21.27
CA ARG A 176 21.62 1.40 -21.94
C ARG A 176 20.48 2.29 -22.43
N ILE A 177 20.33 3.48 -21.84
CA ILE A 177 19.35 4.47 -22.32
C ILE A 177 19.72 4.95 -23.71
N LEU A 178 21.02 5.10 -23.99
CA LEU A 178 21.54 5.58 -25.26
C LEU A 178 21.57 4.48 -26.32
N THR A 179 21.87 3.25 -25.92
CA THR A 179 21.96 2.09 -26.82
C THR A 179 20.62 1.43 -27.09
N HIS A 180 19.57 1.77 -26.34
CA HIS A 180 18.23 1.14 -26.40
C HIS A 180 18.27 -0.38 -26.19
N GLU A 181 19.30 -0.89 -25.51
CA GLU A 181 19.46 -2.31 -25.25
C GLU A 181 18.53 -2.80 -24.14
N SER A 182 17.99 -4.00 -24.33
CA SER A 182 17.25 -4.73 -23.30
C SER A 182 17.94 -6.08 -23.06
N ILE A 183 18.22 -6.38 -21.79
CA ILE A 183 18.86 -7.64 -21.38
C ILE A 183 17.93 -8.38 -20.43
N ASN A 184 17.67 -9.67 -20.72
CA ASN A 184 16.85 -10.54 -19.86
C ASN A 184 15.44 -9.96 -19.54
N GLY A 185 14.78 -9.30 -20.53
CA GLY A 185 13.48 -8.68 -20.31
C GLY A 185 13.52 -7.35 -19.55
N PHE A 186 14.70 -6.89 -19.10
CA PHE A 186 14.88 -5.59 -18.50
C PHE A 186 15.13 -4.53 -19.55
N SER A 187 14.10 -3.74 -19.83
CA SER A 187 14.12 -2.71 -20.86
C SER A 187 14.90 -1.47 -20.41
N TRP A 188 15.57 -0.80 -21.35
CA TRP A 188 16.16 0.53 -21.17
C TRP A 188 15.15 1.55 -20.58
N ILE A 189 13.84 1.35 -20.82
CA ILE A 189 12.76 2.17 -20.25
C ILE A 189 12.77 2.10 -18.72
N ASN A 190 13.05 0.94 -18.13
CA ASN A 190 13.11 0.81 -16.67
C ASN A 190 14.27 1.60 -16.08
N VAL A 191 15.42 1.62 -16.78
CA VAL A 191 16.58 2.45 -16.39
C VAL A 191 16.23 3.93 -16.51
N LEU A 192 15.55 4.33 -17.59
CA LEU A 192 15.12 5.71 -17.80
C LEU A 192 14.13 6.15 -16.70
N VAL A 193 13.11 5.34 -16.40
CA VAL A 193 12.14 5.64 -15.35
C VAL A 193 12.85 5.77 -14.00
N PHE A 194 13.75 4.86 -13.68
CA PHE A 194 14.55 4.94 -12.45
C PHE A 194 15.39 6.20 -12.39
N ALA A 195 16.10 6.57 -13.48
CA ALA A 195 16.88 7.78 -13.55
C ALA A 195 16.05 9.05 -13.36
N VAL A 196 14.88 9.13 -14.02
CA VAL A 196 13.94 10.26 -13.86
C VAL A 196 13.45 10.36 -12.41
N MET A 197 13.04 9.25 -11.81
CA MET A 197 12.58 9.24 -10.41
C MET A 197 13.69 9.65 -9.45
N LEU A 198 14.93 9.25 -9.71
CA LEU A 198 16.10 9.63 -8.91
C LEU A 198 16.38 11.13 -9.04
N LEU A 199 16.31 11.68 -10.24
CA LEU A 199 16.47 13.12 -10.49
C LEU A 199 15.38 13.95 -9.82
N VAL A 200 14.12 13.51 -9.91
CA VAL A 200 12.99 14.17 -9.23
C VAL A 200 13.20 14.15 -7.71
N SER A 201 13.60 13.00 -7.16
CA SER A 201 13.88 12.88 -5.72
C SER A 201 15.03 13.81 -5.31
N ALA A 202 16.11 13.87 -6.07
CA ALA A 202 17.25 14.76 -5.82
C ALA A 202 16.86 16.24 -5.89
N ALA A 203 16.06 16.64 -6.88
CA ALA A 203 15.56 18.00 -7.02
C ALA A 203 14.67 18.41 -5.83
N LEU A 204 13.77 17.54 -5.40
CA LEU A 204 12.90 17.77 -4.22
C LEU A 204 13.74 17.88 -2.94
N LEU A 205 14.75 17.03 -2.78
CA LEU A 205 15.66 17.09 -1.63
C LEU A 205 16.46 18.39 -1.64
N ALA A 206 17.03 18.78 -2.77
CA ALA A 206 17.77 20.03 -2.89
C ALA A 206 16.91 21.26 -2.57
N ALA A 207 15.69 21.32 -3.15
CA ALA A 207 14.74 22.38 -2.85
C ALA A 207 14.37 22.39 -1.35
N GLY A 208 14.14 21.21 -0.78
CA GLY A 208 13.82 21.05 0.63
C GLY A 208 14.95 21.54 1.54
N VAL A 209 16.19 21.20 1.25
CA VAL A 209 17.37 21.66 2.00
C VAL A 209 17.50 23.17 1.94
N VAL A 210 17.40 23.77 0.74
CA VAL A 210 17.50 25.24 0.57
C VAL A 210 16.41 25.95 1.38
N LEU A 211 15.18 25.47 1.34
CA LEU A 211 14.07 26.05 2.10
C LEU A 211 14.27 25.88 3.61
N GLU A 212 14.79 24.75 4.07
CA GLU A 212 15.05 24.51 5.48
C GLU A 212 16.18 25.43 6.00
N ILE A 213 17.24 25.64 5.22
CA ILE A 213 18.31 26.59 5.57
C ILE A 213 17.77 28.01 5.67
N ARG A 214 16.93 28.44 4.71
CA ARG A 214 16.29 29.77 4.75
C ARG A 214 15.39 29.92 5.99
N ARG A 215 14.60 28.91 6.30
CA ARG A 215 13.73 28.91 7.49
C ARG A 215 14.50 29.06 8.81
N ARG A 216 15.67 28.44 8.92
CA ARG A 216 16.51 28.53 10.14
C ARG A 216 17.26 29.86 10.28
N ARG A 217 17.38 30.63 9.20
CA ARG A 217 18.07 31.92 9.20
C ARG A 217 17.12 33.11 9.42
N ALA A 218 15.82 32.91 9.24
CA ALA A 218 14.75 33.88 9.49
C ALA A 218 14.23 33.73 10.93
#